data_4a9645302d360e3abec2b6188e59ee54
#
_entry.id   4a9645302d360e3abec2b6188e59ee54
#
_cell.length_a   1.000
_cell.length_b   1.000
_cell.length_c   1.000
_cell.angle_alpha   90.00
_cell.angle_beta   90.00
_cell.angle_gamma   90.00
#
_symmetry.space_group_name_H-M   'P 1'
#
loop_
_entity.id
_entity.type
_entity.pdbx_description
1 polymer ?
#
loop_
_entity_poly.entity_id
_entity_poly.type
_entity_poly.pdbx_seq_one_letter_code
_entity_poly.pdbx_strand_id
1 'polypeptide(L)'
;PTFDSAELATATAVAKGLPASPGAACGEIVFSADDAAEAAALGKKVVLVREETSPEDLAGMVAAQGILTARGGMTSHAAVVARGMGKCCVAGCSEVTVHESAKKMVVNGKEYHEGDVISINGTDGSVYDVAIKTVSPELSGDFGTIMKWADDVRNLGVRANADNPRDARQALEFGAEGIGLCRTEHMFFEDERIPKIRRMILADSESERREALAGLLPYQKGDFKGLYEVMGERPVTIRLLDPPLHEFLPKTEADINQLSEQFGISKEAIEKKTVELHEFNPMLGHRGCRLAVTYPEIAEMQTEAILTAALEVAKEKGYKIKPEIMVPLVGNVKELRFVKNTIDETAKKCFEKAGMELEYMVGTMIEIPRAALTADEIAEEAEFFSFGTNDLTQMGFGFSRDDTGNIIKEYINDGILERDPFQSLDQKGIGKLVKMACESGKETRPNIKLGVCGEHGGDPDTIEFMYKTGLQYVSCSPFRVPIARLAAAQATIKNRK
;
A
#
# COMPACT_ATOMS: atom_id res chain seq x y z
N PRO A 1 15.50 9.19 -4.54
CA PRO A 1 16.54 9.76 -5.41
C PRO A 1 17.77 10.17 -4.61
N THR A 2 18.93 10.21 -5.29
CA THR A 2 20.19 10.79 -4.80
C THR A 2 20.59 11.91 -5.75
N PHE A 3 21.53 12.75 -5.36
CA PHE A 3 22.09 13.74 -6.30
C PHE A 3 23.12 13.09 -7.22
N ASP A 4 23.24 13.62 -8.43
CA ASP A 4 24.38 13.35 -9.30
C ASP A 4 25.67 13.71 -8.56
N SER A 5 26.59 12.74 -8.47
CA SER A 5 27.82 12.91 -7.66
C SER A 5 28.78 13.95 -8.21
N ALA A 6 28.81 14.18 -9.51
CA ALA A 6 29.68 15.17 -10.13
C ALA A 6 29.15 16.59 -9.88
N GLU A 7 27.85 16.82 -10.01
CA GLU A 7 27.22 18.10 -9.72
C GLU A 7 27.28 18.41 -8.21
N LEU A 8 27.01 17.41 -7.36
CA LEU A 8 27.09 17.58 -5.90
C LEU A 8 28.50 17.95 -5.43
N ALA A 9 29.53 17.39 -6.03
CA ALA A 9 30.93 17.67 -5.67
C ALA A 9 31.34 19.14 -5.93
N THR A 10 30.63 19.85 -6.80
CA THR A 10 30.89 21.27 -7.12
C THR A 10 29.96 22.23 -6.40
N ALA A 11 28.88 21.71 -5.77
CA ALA A 11 27.89 22.52 -5.06
C ALA A 11 28.36 22.84 -3.62
N THR A 12 28.07 24.05 -3.17
CA THR A 12 28.35 24.48 -1.79
C THR A 12 27.04 24.61 -1.04
N ALA A 13 26.92 23.96 0.11
CA ALA A 13 25.73 24.08 0.94
C ALA A 13 25.63 25.49 1.52
N VAL A 14 24.45 26.09 1.45
CA VAL A 14 24.16 27.44 1.97
C VAL A 14 23.55 27.38 3.37
N ALA A 15 22.98 26.22 3.76
CA ALA A 15 22.43 25.99 5.10
C ALA A 15 22.45 24.50 5.42
N LYS A 16 22.29 24.17 6.71
CA LYS A 16 22.23 22.80 7.20
C LYS A 16 21.16 22.60 8.27
N GLY A 17 20.28 21.63 8.08
CA GLY A 17 19.28 21.21 9.04
C GLY A 17 19.46 19.75 9.47
N LEU A 18 18.44 19.20 10.11
CA LEU A 18 18.41 17.80 10.53
C LEU A 18 18.06 16.91 9.33
N PRO A 19 18.78 15.78 9.12
CA PRO A 19 18.48 14.80 8.08
C PRO A 19 17.23 13.99 8.47
N ALA A 20 16.05 14.60 8.32
CA ALA A 20 14.80 14.07 8.87
C ALA A 20 14.23 12.91 8.08
N SER A 21 14.40 12.89 6.75
CA SER A 21 14.05 11.77 5.88
C SER A 21 15.02 11.71 4.71
N PRO A 22 15.67 10.55 4.45
CA PRO A 22 16.75 10.47 3.47
C PRO A 22 16.27 10.67 2.04
N GLY A 23 17.20 11.04 1.16
CA GLY A 23 16.99 11.28 -0.26
C GLY A 23 17.46 12.65 -0.71
N ALA A 24 17.27 12.93 -1.99
CA ALA A 24 17.57 14.20 -2.62
C ALA A 24 16.33 14.77 -3.30
N ALA A 25 16.12 16.06 -3.19
CA ALA A 25 15.08 16.76 -3.91
C ALA A 25 15.62 18.08 -4.48
N CYS A 26 15.18 18.39 -5.70
CA CYS A 26 15.44 19.63 -6.39
C CYS A 26 14.14 20.16 -6.98
N GLY A 27 13.84 21.44 -6.80
CA GLY A 27 12.63 22.04 -7.32
C GLY A 27 12.52 23.53 -6.99
N GLU A 28 11.48 24.16 -7.56
CA GLU A 28 11.10 25.53 -7.26
C GLU A 28 10.58 25.64 -5.82
N ILE A 29 10.93 26.71 -5.13
CA ILE A 29 10.44 26.98 -3.78
C ILE A 29 8.95 27.32 -3.84
N VAL A 30 8.16 26.71 -2.96
CA VAL A 30 6.77 27.08 -2.67
C VAL A 30 6.57 27.16 -1.16
N PHE A 31 5.70 28.06 -0.70
CA PHE A 31 5.51 28.36 0.72
C PHE A 31 4.17 27.92 1.29
N SER A 32 3.28 27.42 0.46
CA SER A 32 1.99 26.86 0.92
C SER A 32 1.73 25.48 0.33
N ALA A 33 0.85 24.72 1.01
CA ALA A 33 0.42 23.41 0.53
C ALA A 33 -0.36 23.52 -0.79
N ASP A 34 -1.17 24.56 -0.93
CA ASP A 34 -1.99 24.80 -2.12
C ASP A 34 -1.09 25.14 -3.33
N ASP A 35 -0.12 26.06 -3.17
CA ASP A 35 0.84 26.38 -4.23
C ASP A 35 1.65 25.14 -4.66
N ALA A 36 2.00 24.26 -3.70
CA ALA A 36 2.69 23.01 -4.01
C ALA A 36 1.83 22.06 -4.85
N ALA A 37 0.55 21.92 -4.49
CA ALA A 37 -0.39 21.06 -5.22
C ALA A 37 -0.67 21.61 -6.63
N GLU A 38 -0.92 22.91 -6.77
CA GLU A 38 -1.14 23.57 -8.06
C GLU A 38 0.08 23.45 -8.98
N ALA A 39 1.27 23.75 -8.48
CA ALA A 39 2.50 23.67 -9.26
C ALA A 39 2.78 22.22 -9.71
N ALA A 40 2.57 21.24 -8.83
CA ALA A 40 2.72 19.82 -9.17
C ALA A 40 1.70 19.37 -10.24
N ALA A 41 0.46 19.83 -10.17
CA ALA A 41 -0.56 19.57 -11.18
C ALA A 41 -0.18 20.10 -12.57
N LEU A 42 0.61 21.19 -12.62
CA LEU A 42 1.20 21.73 -13.85
C LEU A 42 2.51 21.01 -14.27
N GLY A 43 2.89 19.94 -13.59
CA GLY A 43 4.09 19.15 -13.89
C GLY A 43 5.40 19.76 -13.38
N LYS A 44 5.35 20.81 -12.56
CA LYS A 44 6.53 21.41 -11.95
C LYS A 44 7.06 20.58 -10.79
N LYS A 45 8.37 20.57 -10.62
CA LYS A 45 9.02 20.01 -9.43
C LYS A 45 9.17 21.12 -8.39
N VAL A 46 8.62 20.91 -7.20
CA VAL A 46 8.65 21.91 -6.13
C VAL A 46 9.23 21.37 -4.84
N VAL A 47 9.83 22.24 -4.05
CA VAL A 47 10.23 21.99 -2.65
C VAL A 47 9.35 22.86 -1.76
N LEU A 48 8.61 22.22 -0.87
CA LEU A 48 7.75 22.91 0.09
C LEU A 48 8.61 23.43 1.25
N VAL A 49 8.62 24.75 1.43
CA VAL A 49 9.38 25.44 2.47
C VAL A 49 8.42 26.04 3.48
N ARG A 50 8.50 25.62 4.72
CA ARG A 50 7.64 26.10 5.81
C ARG A 50 8.47 26.52 7.03
N GLU A 51 7.93 27.38 7.88
CA GLU A 51 8.49 27.55 9.21
C GLU A 51 8.37 26.25 10.01
N GLU A 52 7.18 25.67 10.01
CA GLU A 52 6.83 24.38 10.56
C GLU A 52 5.63 23.80 9.79
N THR A 53 5.53 22.49 9.61
CA THR A 53 4.36 21.90 8.95
C THR A 53 3.29 21.46 9.96
N SER A 54 2.04 21.54 9.53
CA SER A 54 0.85 21.08 10.24
C SER A 54 0.12 19.96 9.44
N PRO A 55 -0.88 19.28 10.02
CA PRO A 55 -1.68 18.31 9.29
C PRO A 55 -2.36 18.87 8.03
N GLU A 56 -2.65 20.16 8.00
CA GLU A 56 -3.25 20.86 6.85
C GLU A 56 -2.30 20.92 5.64
N ASP A 57 -0.99 20.82 5.87
CA ASP A 57 0.03 20.84 4.82
C ASP A 57 0.19 19.50 4.08
N LEU A 58 -0.54 18.44 4.49
CA LEU A 58 -0.36 17.08 3.99
C LEU A 58 -0.47 16.98 2.46
N ALA A 59 -1.43 17.64 1.85
CA ALA A 59 -1.62 17.65 0.39
C ALA A 59 -0.38 18.23 -0.34
N GLY A 60 0.14 19.34 0.15
CA GLY A 60 1.34 19.96 -0.38
C GLY A 60 2.61 19.12 -0.16
N MET A 61 2.72 18.47 1.00
CA MET A 61 3.82 17.55 1.28
C MET A 61 3.82 16.34 0.34
N VAL A 62 2.63 15.82 0.00
CA VAL A 62 2.49 14.75 -1.00
C VAL A 62 2.89 15.22 -2.40
N ALA A 63 2.51 16.43 -2.78
CA ALA A 63 2.78 16.99 -4.11
C ALA A 63 4.26 17.36 -4.31
N ALA A 64 4.93 17.88 -3.27
CA ALA A 64 6.31 18.33 -3.33
C ALA A 64 7.33 17.19 -3.55
N GLN A 65 8.47 17.50 -4.17
CA GLN A 65 9.62 16.59 -4.30
C GLN A 65 10.34 16.40 -2.95
N GLY A 66 10.34 17.44 -2.11
CA GLY A 66 10.95 17.44 -0.80
C GLY A 66 10.42 18.55 0.09
N ILE A 67 10.75 18.46 1.38
CA ILE A 67 10.23 19.33 2.43
C ILE A 67 11.41 19.93 3.19
N LEU A 68 11.41 21.27 3.35
CA LEU A 68 12.37 22.01 4.15
C LEU A 68 11.61 22.77 5.25
N THR A 69 11.97 22.59 6.51
CA THR A 69 11.41 23.40 7.60
C THR A 69 12.49 24.12 8.39
N ALA A 70 12.19 25.38 8.76
CA ALA A 70 13.08 26.20 9.60
C ALA A 70 13.09 25.68 11.04
N ARG A 71 11.96 25.18 11.52
CA ARG A 71 11.78 24.61 12.88
C ARG A 71 11.39 23.13 12.83
N GLY A 72 11.49 22.49 13.96
CA GLY A 72 11.10 21.09 14.16
C GLY A 72 12.28 20.15 14.32
N GLY A 73 12.07 19.09 15.07
CA GLY A 73 13.04 18.02 15.33
C GLY A 73 12.77 16.76 14.52
N MET A 74 13.51 15.70 14.82
CA MET A 74 13.34 14.37 14.19
C MET A 74 11.95 13.73 14.45
N THR A 75 11.21 14.25 15.43
CA THR A 75 9.85 13.83 15.78
C THR A 75 8.78 14.84 15.39
N SER A 76 9.15 15.92 14.67
CA SER A 76 8.19 16.90 14.16
C SER A 76 7.25 16.29 13.13
N HIS A 77 6.11 16.93 12.91
CA HIS A 77 5.13 16.53 11.90
C HIS A 77 5.79 16.34 10.51
N ALA A 78 6.61 17.32 10.07
CA ALA A 78 7.35 17.23 8.81
C ALA A 78 8.21 15.96 8.73
N ALA A 79 8.98 15.67 9.76
CA ALA A 79 9.90 14.54 9.81
C ALA A 79 9.19 13.18 9.81
N VAL A 80 8.10 13.06 10.59
CA VAL A 80 7.34 11.81 10.70
C VAL A 80 6.59 11.51 9.41
N VAL A 81 5.87 12.49 8.88
CA VAL A 81 5.07 12.34 7.66
C VAL A 81 5.96 12.11 6.44
N ALA A 82 7.06 12.88 6.30
CA ALA A 82 7.99 12.70 5.19
C ALA A 82 8.61 11.29 5.17
N ARG A 83 9.00 10.76 6.33
CA ARG A 83 9.50 9.37 6.44
C ARG A 83 8.44 8.35 6.07
N GLY A 84 7.21 8.53 6.53
CA GLY A 84 6.08 7.67 6.16
C GLY A 84 5.81 7.63 4.66
N MET A 85 6.02 8.76 3.97
CA MET A 85 5.85 8.90 2.52
C MET A 85 7.11 8.58 1.71
N GLY A 86 8.26 8.33 2.33
CA GLY A 86 9.55 8.19 1.64
C GLY A 86 10.01 9.45 0.90
N LYS A 87 9.57 10.63 1.36
CA LYS A 87 9.93 11.95 0.79
C LYS A 87 11.18 12.51 1.45
N CYS A 88 12.05 13.13 0.65
CA CYS A 88 13.21 13.86 1.16
C CYS A 88 12.78 14.96 2.13
N CYS A 89 13.37 15.01 3.31
CA CYS A 89 13.06 16.06 4.29
C CYS A 89 14.32 16.54 5.04
N VAL A 90 14.48 17.85 5.07
CA VAL A 90 15.42 18.56 5.95
C VAL A 90 14.59 19.36 6.94
N ALA A 91 14.67 19.05 8.22
CA ALA A 91 13.89 19.72 9.27
C ALA A 91 14.77 20.54 10.21
N GLY A 92 14.17 21.55 10.85
CA GLY A 92 14.86 22.34 11.88
C GLY A 92 16.10 23.06 11.37
N CYS A 93 16.06 23.58 10.15
CA CYS A 93 17.14 24.36 9.56
C CYS A 93 17.10 25.78 10.09
N SER A 94 17.70 26.02 11.25
CA SER A 94 17.67 27.32 11.96
C SER A 94 18.37 28.47 11.22
N GLU A 95 19.17 28.15 10.20
CA GLU A 95 19.82 29.17 9.33
C GLU A 95 18.84 29.73 8.29
N VAL A 96 17.66 29.12 8.15
CA VAL A 96 16.59 29.53 7.24
C VAL A 96 15.54 30.30 8.04
N THR A 97 15.26 31.55 7.65
CA THR A 97 14.12 32.32 8.16
C THR A 97 13.06 32.39 7.09
N VAL A 98 11.86 31.87 7.39
CA VAL A 98 10.75 31.80 6.45
C VAL A 98 9.76 32.94 6.69
N HIS A 99 9.37 33.60 5.63
CA HIS A 99 8.34 34.65 5.61
C HIS A 99 7.21 34.24 4.68
N GLU A 100 6.35 33.32 5.14
CA GLU A 100 5.32 32.66 4.33
C GLU A 100 4.39 33.65 3.63
N SER A 101 3.89 34.67 4.34
CA SER A 101 3.00 35.69 3.78
C SER A 101 3.67 36.57 2.72
N ALA A 102 4.99 36.72 2.79
CA ALA A 102 5.79 37.45 1.81
C ALA A 102 6.36 36.55 0.71
N LYS A 103 6.02 35.23 0.74
CA LYS A 103 6.51 34.21 -0.18
C LYS A 103 8.02 34.28 -0.41
N LYS A 104 8.77 34.37 0.69
CA LYS A 104 10.24 34.41 0.66
C LYS A 104 10.87 33.74 1.86
N MET A 105 12.10 33.28 1.69
CA MET A 105 12.98 32.86 2.79
C MET A 105 14.31 33.61 2.73
N VAL A 106 14.98 33.71 3.87
CA VAL A 106 16.31 34.34 4.00
C VAL A 106 17.28 33.30 4.56
N VAL A 107 18.43 33.18 3.91
CA VAL A 107 19.52 32.30 4.36
C VAL A 107 20.82 33.12 4.34
N ASN A 108 21.46 33.26 5.48
CA ASN A 108 22.71 34.01 5.60
C ASN A 108 22.65 35.42 4.99
N GLY A 109 21.49 36.13 5.11
CA GLY A 109 21.26 37.47 4.58
C GLY A 109 20.90 37.52 3.10
N LYS A 110 20.89 36.43 2.38
CA LYS A 110 20.41 36.32 0.99
C LYS A 110 18.94 35.94 0.96
N GLU A 111 18.15 36.68 0.18
CA GLU A 111 16.74 36.42 -0.01
C GLU A 111 16.51 35.45 -1.19
N TYR A 112 15.55 34.52 -1.02
CA TYR A 112 15.04 33.61 -2.03
C TYR A 112 13.52 33.72 -2.06
N HIS A 113 12.96 33.78 -3.25
CA HIS A 113 11.53 34.00 -3.50
C HIS A 113 10.87 32.73 -4.04
N GLU A 114 9.54 32.72 -4.02
CA GLU A 114 8.76 31.68 -4.67
C GLU A 114 9.15 31.51 -6.14
N GLY A 115 9.39 30.29 -6.58
CA GLY A 115 9.88 29.96 -7.93
C GLY A 115 11.40 29.89 -8.07
N ASP A 116 12.19 30.38 -7.10
CA ASP A 116 13.63 30.14 -7.10
C ASP A 116 13.92 28.65 -6.89
N VAL A 117 14.98 28.14 -7.48
CA VAL A 117 15.32 26.73 -7.42
C VAL A 117 16.27 26.45 -6.26
N ILE A 118 15.92 25.45 -5.45
CA ILE A 118 16.79 24.91 -4.41
C ILE A 118 16.91 23.40 -4.52
N SER A 119 17.98 22.87 -3.95
CA SER A 119 18.20 21.44 -3.76
C SER A 119 18.39 21.13 -2.28
N ILE A 120 17.78 20.05 -1.79
CA ILE A 120 17.91 19.61 -0.39
C ILE A 120 18.35 18.16 -0.32
N ASN A 121 19.27 17.86 0.59
CA ASN A 121 19.77 16.52 0.86
C ASN A 121 19.26 16.03 2.23
N GLY A 122 18.22 15.23 2.21
CA GLY A 122 17.64 14.65 3.42
C GLY A 122 18.51 13.56 4.08
N THR A 123 19.61 13.16 3.44
CA THR A 123 20.56 12.16 3.98
C THR A 123 21.56 12.79 4.95
N ASP A 124 21.99 14.02 4.68
CA ASP A 124 22.99 14.75 5.50
C ASP A 124 22.49 16.10 6.05
N GLY A 125 21.30 16.54 5.65
CA GLY A 125 20.66 17.78 6.07
C GLY A 125 21.08 19.04 5.31
N SER A 126 21.84 18.91 4.23
CA SER A 126 22.36 20.06 3.47
C SER A 126 21.31 20.69 2.56
N VAL A 127 21.37 22.04 2.43
CA VAL A 127 20.54 22.86 1.53
C VAL A 127 21.46 23.58 0.55
N TYR A 128 21.12 23.57 -0.72
CA TYR A 128 21.89 24.19 -1.81
C TYR A 128 21.01 25.20 -2.57
N ASP A 129 21.55 26.33 -2.94
CA ASP A 129 20.87 27.38 -3.73
C ASP A 129 21.10 27.22 -5.25
N VAL A 130 21.34 26.03 -5.68
CA VAL A 130 21.53 25.65 -7.08
C VAL A 130 20.71 24.41 -7.42
N ALA A 131 20.35 24.29 -8.68
CA ALA A 131 19.74 23.06 -9.19
C ALA A 131 20.81 21.96 -9.26
N ILE A 132 20.62 20.88 -8.52
CA ILE A 132 21.43 19.66 -8.61
C ILE A 132 20.55 18.55 -9.17
N LYS A 133 21.02 17.92 -10.24
CA LYS A 133 20.29 16.82 -10.87
C LYS A 133 20.07 15.68 -9.88
N THR A 134 18.80 15.26 -9.76
CA THR A 134 18.46 14.08 -9.00
C THR A 134 18.50 12.85 -9.89
N VAL A 135 19.09 11.79 -9.38
CA VAL A 135 19.20 10.47 -10.02
C VAL A 135 18.35 9.49 -9.24
N SER A 136 17.49 8.75 -9.93
CA SER A 136 16.77 7.65 -9.29
C SER A 136 17.76 6.60 -8.81
N PRO A 137 17.56 5.98 -7.64
CA PRO A 137 18.44 4.91 -7.19
C PRO A 137 18.36 3.77 -8.20
N GLU A 138 19.43 3.60 -8.98
CA GLU A 138 19.58 2.41 -9.81
C GLU A 138 20.22 1.31 -8.97
N LEU A 139 19.73 0.08 -9.13
CA LEU A 139 20.37 -1.11 -8.59
C LEU A 139 21.63 -1.45 -9.41
N SER A 140 22.55 -0.48 -9.53
CA SER A 140 23.76 -0.55 -10.37
C SER A 140 25.02 -0.62 -9.51
N GLY A 141 26.14 -0.95 -10.11
CA GLY A 141 27.46 -0.99 -9.44
C GLY A 141 27.52 -2.02 -8.30
N ASP A 142 28.17 -1.66 -7.20
CA ASP A 142 28.36 -2.53 -6.04
C ASP A 142 27.06 -2.92 -5.37
N PHE A 143 26.08 -2.02 -5.34
CA PHE A 143 24.77 -2.32 -4.80
C PHE A 143 24.04 -3.39 -5.63
N GLY A 144 24.09 -3.28 -6.95
CA GLY A 144 23.56 -4.30 -7.87
C GLY A 144 24.26 -5.66 -7.67
N THR A 145 25.56 -5.64 -7.44
CA THR A 145 26.34 -6.85 -7.17
C THR A 145 25.90 -7.52 -5.86
N ILE A 146 25.74 -6.75 -4.78
CA ILE A 146 25.24 -7.26 -3.49
C ILE A 146 23.82 -7.83 -3.63
N MET A 147 22.95 -7.14 -4.37
CA MET A 147 21.59 -7.63 -4.61
C MET A 147 21.58 -8.94 -5.40
N LYS A 148 22.46 -9.08 -6.37
CA LYS A 148 22.63 -10.35 -7.11
C LYS A 148 23.10 -11.47 -6.20
N TRP A 149 24.08 -11.24 -5.36
CA TRP A 149 24.53 -12.24 -4.37
C TRP A 149 23.42 -12.61 -3.38
N ALA A 150 22.60 -11.63 -2.98
CA ALA A 150 21.43 -11.91 -2.14
C ALA A 150 20.46 -12.84 -2.85
N ASP A 151 20.15 -12.59 -4.13
CA ASP A 151 19.25 -13.44 -4.91
C ASP A 151 19.80 -14.85 -5.15
N ASP A 152 21.12 -14.98 -5.37
CA ASP A 152 21.77 -16.28 -5.55
C ASP A 152 21.73 -17.18 -4.29
N VAL A 153 21.53 -16.57 -3.12
CA VAL A 153 21.56 -17.24 -1.82
C VAL A 153 20.20 -17.49 -1.22
N ARG A 154 19.26 -16.52 -1.36
CA ARG A 154 17.96 -16.60 -0.71
C ARG A 154 17.07 -17.70 -1.27
N ASN A 155 16.33 -18.37 -0.39
CA ASN A 155 15.30 -19.35 -0.74
C ASN A 155 13.88 -18.78 -0.58
N LEU A 156 13.75 -17.67 0.16
CA LEU A 156 12.49 -16.98 0.38
C LEU A 156 12.22 -16.00 -0.77
N GLY A 157 11.09 -16.14 -1.44
CA GLY A 157 10.65 -15.22 -2.49
C GLY A 157 10.34 -13.83 -1.94
N VAL A 158 10.55 -12.79 -2.75
CA VAL A 158 10.20 -11.42 -2.39
C VAL A 158 9.26 -10.84 -3.44
N ARG A 159 8.03 -10.55 -3.02
CA ARG A 159 7.01 -9.90 -3.82
C ARG A 159 6.79 -8.47 -3.33
N ALA A 160 6.01 -7.70 -4.08
CA ALA A 160 5.62 -6.36 -3.67
C ALA A 160 4.10 -6.21 -3.49
N ASN A 161 3.72 -5.25 -2.66
CA ASN A 161 2.36 -4.74 -2.58
C ASN A 161 2.24 -3.60 -3.59
N ALA A 162 1.41 -3.77 -4.60
CA ALA A 162 1.23 -2.78 -5.66
C ALA A 162 -0.19 -2.86 -6.24
N ASP A 163 -0.82 -1.71 -6.39
CA ASP A 163 -2.24 -1.60 -6.76
C ASP A 163 -2.43 -0.99 -8.16
N ASN A 164 -1.34 -0.56 -8.79
CA ASN A 164 -1.35 0.07 -10.11
C ASN A 164 -0.08 -0.28 -10.91
N PRO A 165 -0.10 -0.08 -12.26
CA PRO A 165 1.03 -0.41 -13.14
C PRO A 165 2.33 0.36 -12.85
N ARG A 166 2.24 1.58 -12.31
CA ARG A 166 3.42 2.39 -11.97
C ARG A 166 4.19 1.75 -10.81
N ASP A 167 3.48 1.43 -9.74
CA ASP A 167 4.08 0.83 -8.55
C ASP A 167 4.57 -0.59 -8.82
N ALA A 168 3.85 -1.33 -9.70
CA ALA A 168 4.29 -2.64 -10.18
C ALA A 168 5.61 -2.57 -10.97
N ARG A 169 5.78 -1.59 -11.87
CA ARG A 169 7.05 -1.35 -12.59
C ARG A 169 8.18 -1.04 -11.62
N GLN A 170 7.93 -0.13 -10.68
CA GLN A 170 8.92 0.22 -9.66
C GLN A 170 9.34 -1.00 -8.82
N ALA A 171 8.38 -1.86 -8.48
CA ALA A 171 8.66 -3.10 -7.76
C ALA A 171 9.56 -4.04 -8.56
N LEU A 172 9.30 -4.20 -9.86
CA LEU A 172 10.15 -5.00 -10.76
C LEU A 172 11.56 -4.43 -10.90
N GLU A 173 11.71 -3.12 -11.02
CA GLU A 173 13.01 -2.45 -11.05
C GLU A 173 13.80 -2.73 -9.77
N PHE A 174 13.15 -2.84 -8.63
CA PHE A 174 13.76 -3.23 -7.36
C PHE A 174 13.94 -4.74 -7.18
N GLY A 175 13.51 -5.54 -8.16
CA GLY A 175 13.72 -6.99 -8.19
C GLY A 175 12.64 -7.81 -7.51
N ALA A 176 11.41 -7.30 -7.42
CA ALA A 176 10.26 -8.08 -6.97
C ALA A 176 9.94 -9.21 -7.94
N GLU A 177 9.56 -10.36 -7.41
CA GLU A 177 9.25 -11.58 -8.18
C GLU A 177 7.75 -11.74 -8.47
N GLY A 178 6.94 -10.78 -8.03
CA GLY A 178 5.50 -10.79 -8.21
C GLY A 178 4.81 -9.72 -7.38
N ILE A 179 3.49 -9.70 -7.44
CA ILE A 179 2.63 -8.92 -6.54
C ILE A 179 2.06 -9.89 -5.50
N GLY A 180 2.33 -9.64 -4.22
CA GLY A 180 1.79 -10.43 -3.10
C GLY A 180 0.51 -9.86 -2.52
N LEU A 181 0.20 -8.60 -2.81
CA LEU A 181 -1.05 -7.94 -2.47
C LEU A 181 -1.34 -6.82 -3.46
N CYS A 182 -2.46 -6.94 -4.16
CA CYS A 182 -3.14 -5.85 -4.84
C CYS A 182 -4.46 -5.55 -4.11
N ARG A 183 -4.61 -4.33 -3.60
CA ARG A 183 -5.80 -3.85 -2.89
C ARG A 183 -6.75 -3.22 -3.90
N THR A 184 -7.87 -3.87 -4.14
CA THR A 184 -8.83 -3.43 -5.15
C THR A 184 -9.60 -2.17 -4.77
N GLU A 185 -9.73 -1.86 -3.48
CA GLU A 185 -10.36 -0.65 -2.99
C GLU A 185 -9.67 0.63 -3.45
N HIS A 186 -8.36 0.63 -3.57
CA HIS A 186 -7.60 1.81 -4.04
C HIS A 186 -7.95 2.21 -5.47
N MET A 187 -8.43 1.26 -6.27
CA MET A 187 -8.87 1.51 -7.64
C MET A 187 -10.18 2.30 -7.73
N PHE A 188 -10.95 2.37 -6.64
CA PHE A 188 -12.26 3.04 -6.62
C PHE A 188 -12.23 4.51 -6.21
N PHE A 189 -11.11 5.01 -5.67
CA PHE A 189 -11.01 6.39 -5.16
C PHE A 189 -10.71 7.45 -6.23
N GLU A 190 -10.62 7.08 -7.50
CA GLU A 190 -10.47 8.05 -8.58
C GLU A 190 -11.79 8.79 -8.85
N ASP A 191 -11.71 10.08 -9.17
CA ASP A 191 -12.85 11.00 -9.32
C ASP A 191 -13.97 10.48 -10.24
N GLU A 192 -13.60 9.78 -11.33
CA GLU A 192 -14.57 9.20 -12.27
C GLU A 192 -15.25 7.93 -11.73
N ARG A 193 -14.67 7.27 -10.74
CA ARG A 193 -15.10 5.96 -10.23
C ARG A 193 -15.87 6.06 -8.92
N ILE A 194 -15.52 7.02 -8.06
CA ILE A 194 -16.20 7.26 -6.78
C ILE A 194 -17.73 7.38 -6.94
N PRO A 195 -18.29 8.14 -7.91
CA PRO A 195 -19.71 8.21 -8.07
C PRO A 195 -20.36 6.86 -8.39
N LYS A 196 -19.67 6.00 -9.15
CA LYS A 196 -20.20 4.69 -9.54
C LYS A 196 -20.24 3.71 -8.38
N ILE A 197 -19.19 3.68 -7.53
CA ILE A 197 -19.21 2.85 -6.32
C ILE A 197 -20.27 3.34 -5.35
N ARG A 198 -20.44 4.68 -5.19
CA ARG A 198 -21.50 5.28 -4.39
C ARG A 198 -22.88 4.90 -4.91
N ARG A 199 -23.08 4.88 -6.24
CA ARG A 199 -24.33 4.41 -6.84
C ARG A 199 -24.64 2.96 -6.48
N MET A 200 -23.64 2.09 -6.53
CA MET A 200 -23.77 0.69 -6.12
C MET A 200 -24.18 0.56 -4.64
N ILE A 201 -23.56 1.35 -3.76
CA ILE A 201 -23.83 1.32 -2.31
C ILE A 201 -25.23 1.86 -1.99
N LEU A 202 -25.69 2.86 -2.72
CA LEU A 202 -27.00 3.49 -2.54
C LEU A 202 -28.15 2.70 -3.17
N ALA A 203 -27.86 1.65 -3.93
CA ALA A 203 -28.88 0.82 -4.57
C ALA A 203 -29.76 0.09 -3.55
N ASP A 204 -31.05 0.09 -3.79
CA ASP A 204 -32.04 -0.58 -2.92
C ASP A 204 -32.32 -2.04 -3.31
N SER A 205 -31.91 -2.43 -4.52
CA SER A 205 -32.14 -3.77 -5.04
C SER A 205 -30.85 -4.38 -5.62
N GLU A 206 -30.79 -5.73 -5.68
CA GLU A 206 -29.71 -6.45 -6.35
C GLU A 206 -29.59 -6.05 -7.83
N SER A 207 -30.72 -5.86 -8.53
CA SER A 207 -30.73 -5.44 -9.93
C SER A 207 -30.04 -4.08 -10.14
N GLU A 208 -30.31 -3.12 -9.28
CA GLU A 208 -29.67 -1.80 -9.34
C GLU A 208 -28.19 -1.88 -8.99
N ARG A 209 -27.80 -2.73 -8.00
CA ARG A 209 -26.38 -2.96 -7.70
C ARG A 209 -25.66 -3.57 -8.87
N ARG A 210 -26.24 -4.57 -9.54
CA ARG A 210 -25.65 -5.19 -10.75
C ARG A 210 -25.48 -4.20 -11.89
N GLU A 211 -26.44 -3.29 -12.10
CA GLU A 211 -26.32 -2.24 -13.10
C GLU A 211 -25.15 -1.28 -12.77
N ALA A 212 -25.04 -0.84 -11.52
CA ALA A 212 -23.93 0.00 -11.07
C ALA A 212 -22.57 -0.69 -11.19
N LEU A 213 -22.50 -1.98 -10.82
CA LEU A 213 -21.29 -2.81 -10.94
C LEU A 213 -20.89 -3.03 -12.39
N ALA A 214 -21.84 -3.17 -13.32
CA ALA A 214 -21.54 -3.24 -14.74
C ALA A 214 -20.84 -1.97 -15.27
N GLY A 215 -21.13 -0.82 -14.66
CA GLY A 215 -20.44 0.43 -14.96
C GLY A 215 -19.02 0.54 -14.34
N LEU A 216 -18.70 -0.27 -13.32
CA LEU A 216 -17.36 -0.35 -12.69
C LEU A 216 -16.45 -1.40 -13.33
N LEU A 217 -17.03 -2.47 -13.87
CA LEU A 217 -16.30 -3.59 -14.47
C LEU A 217 -15.23 -3.17 -15.47
N PRO A 218 -15.48 -2.28 -16.47
CA PRO A 218 -14.46 -1.88 -17.44
C PRO A 218 -13.23 -1.21 -16.81
N TYR A 219 -13.43 -0.43 -15.74
CA TYR A 219 -12.36 0.24 -15.04
C TYR A 219 -11.46 -0.75 -14.32
N GLN A 220 -12.03 -1.61 -13.46
CA GLN A 220 -11.24 -2.63 -12.76
C GLN A 220 -10.55 -3.60 -13.72
N LYS A 221 -11.24 -4.02 -14.78
CA LYS A 221 -10.63 -4.85 -15.81
C LYS A 221 -9.43 -4.16 -16.45
N GLY A 222 -9.51 -2.85 -16.75
CA GLY A 222 -8.41 -2.06 -17.28
C GLY A 222 -7.22 -1.99 -16.32
N ASP A 223 -7.48 -1.83 -15.03
CA ASP A 223 -6.45 -1.79 -13.99
C ASP A 223 -5.71 -3.14 -13.90
N PHE A 224 -6.46 -4.24 -13.82
CA PHE A 224 -5.85 -5.58 -13.76
C PHE A 224 -5.12 -5.92 -15.06
N LYS A 225 -5.63 -5.52 -16.22
CA LYS A 225 -4.94 -5.68 -17.49
C LYS A 225 -3.57 -4.98 -17.45
N GLY A 226 -3.53 -3.72 -16.98
CA GLY A 226 -2.28 -2.99 -16.84
C GLY A 226 -1.30 -3.66 -15.87
N LEU A 227 -1.77 -4.25 -14.77
CA LEU A 227 -0.91 -5.02 -13.86
C LEU A 227 -0.35 -6.28 -14.51
N TYR A 228 -1.18 -7.07 -15.21
CA TYR A 228 -0.73 -8.28 -15.90
C TYR A 228 0.23 -7.98 -17.05
N GLU A 229 0.03 -6.89 -17.80
CA GLU A 229 0.95 -6.46 -18.85
C GLU A 229 2.35 -6.13 -18.30
N VAL A 230 2.41 -5.51 -17.11
CA VAL A 230 3.68 -5.18 -16.44
C VAL A 230 4.32 -6.43 -15.83
N MET A 231 3.53 -7.26 -15.17
CA MET A 231 4.05 -8.41 -14.41
C MET A 231 4.37 -9.61 -15.30
N GLY A 232 3.77 -9.72 -16.47
CA GLY A 232 3.94 -10.86 -17.37
C GLY A 232 3.46 -12.15 -16.74
N GLU A 233 4.32 -13.17 -16.72
CA GLU A 233 3.99 -14.50 -16.14
C GLU A 233 4.22 -14.58 -14.62
N ARG A 234 4.63 -13.47 -13.99
CA ARG A 234 4.85 -13.41 -12.54
C ARG A 234 3.54 -13.47 -11.78
N PRO A 235 3.52 -14.08 -10.59
CA PRO A 235 2.30 -14.17 -9.80
C PRO A 235 1.77 -12.79 -9.39
N VAL A 236 0.45 -12.64 -9.47
CA VAL A 236 -0.27 -11.45 -9.03
C VAL A 236 -1.41 -11.90 -8.12
N THR A 237 -1.29 -11.59 -6.82
CA THR A 237 -2.32 -11.86 -5.83
C THR A 237 -3.23 -10.65 -5.69
N ILE A 238 -4.50 -10.81 -6.04
CA ILE A 238 -5.51 -9.75 -6.02
C ILE A 238 -6.49 -10.04 -4.88
N ARG A 239 -6.58 -9.10 -3.94
CA ARG A 239 -7.52 -9.18 -2.85
C ARG A 239 -8.88 -8.61 -3.28
N LEU A 240 -9.95 -9.37 -3.06
CA LEU A 240 -11.31 -8.86 -3.23
C LEU A 240 -11.57 -7.70 -2.27
N LEU A 241 -12.61 -6.92 -2.55
CA LEU A 241 -12.97 -5.72 -1.79
C LEU A 241 -13.02 -6.00 -0.28
N ASP A 242 -12.25 -5.22 0.49
CA ASP A 242 -12.08 -5.44 1.91
C ASP A 242 -12.75 -4.38 2.80
N PRO A 243 -12.63 -3.05 2.56
CA PRO A 243 -13.16 -2.07 3.49
C PRO A 243 -14.70 -2.04 3.52
N PRO A 244 -15.30 -1.58 4.62
CA PRO A 244 -16.73 -1.42 4.72
C PRO A 244 -17.24 -0.34 3.76
N LEU A 245 -18.47 -0.50 3.28
CA LEU A 245 -19.04 0.36 2.24
C LEU A 245 -19.16 1.83 2.65
N HIS A 246 -19.31 2.12 3.94
CA HIS A 246 -19.46 3.51 4.40
C HIS A 246 -18.19 4.36 4.18
N GLU A 247 -17.02 3.75 3.98
CA GLU A 247 -15.78 4.50 3.67
C GLU A 247 -15.86 5.24 2.34
N PHE A 248 -16.67 4.75 1.39
CA PHE A 248 -16.89 5.38 0.09
C PHE A 248 -18.00 6.41 0.09
N LEU A 249 -18.81 6.47 1.15
CA LEU A 249 -19.96 7.37 1.21
C LEU A 249 -19.54 8.83 1.34
N PRO A 250 -20.40 9.78 0.91
CA PRO A 250 -20.09 11.20 0.99
C PRO A 250 -19.95 11.65 2.44
N LYS A 251 -18.93 12.47 2.70
CA LYS A 251 -18.65 13.02 4.04
C LYS A 251 -19.03 14.49 4.16
N THR A 252 -19.24 15.16 3.02
CA THR A 252 -19.57 16.59 2.97
C THR A 252 -20.96 16.83 2.37
N GLU A 253 -21.59 17.94 2.73
CA GLU A 253 -22.88 18.37 2.17
C GLU A 253 -22.76 18.61 0.64
N ALA A 254 -21.59 19.08 0.17
CA ALA A 254 -21.32 19.27 -1.24
C ALA A 254 -21.38 17.96 -2.01
N ASP A 255 -20.75 16.89 -1.49
CA ASP A 255 -20.79 15.55 -2.09
C ASP A 255 -22.21 14.99 -2.13
N ILE A 256 -23.00 15.19 -1.06
CA ILE A 256 -24.41 14.75 -0.99
C ILE A 256 -25.23 15.46 -2.06
N ASN A 257 -25.03 16.77 -2.22
CA ASN A 257 -25.71 17.57 -3.23
C ASN A 257 -25.36 17.06 -4.63
N GLN A 258 -24.08 16.84 -4.92
CA GLN A 258 -23.62 16.33 -6.21
C GLN A 258 -24.22 14.96 -6.54
N LEU A 259 -24.23 14.04 -5.58
CA LEU A 259 -24.82 12.71 -5.78
C LEU A 259 -26.33 12.78 -6.00
N SER A 260 -27.03 13.63 -5.24
CA SER A 260 -28.47 13.85 -5.39
C SER A 260 -28.81 14.36 -6.79
N GLU A 261 -28.08 15.34 -7.30
CA GLU A 261 -28.25 15.86 -8.66
C GLU A 261 -27.90 14.83 -9.74
N GLN A 262 -26.80 14.10 -9.56
CA GLN A 262 -26.27 13.16 -10.56
C GLN A 262 -27.16 11.92 -10.72
N PHE A 263 -27.71 11.40 -9.61
CA PHE A 263 -28.45 10.13 -9.62
C PHE A 263 -29.95 10.27 -9.37
N GLY A 264 -30.46 11.48 -9.11
CA GLY A 264 -31.87 11.73 -8.81
C GLY A 264 -32.33 11.09 -7.49
N ILE A 265 -31.41 10.84 -6.56
CA ILE A 265 -31.70 10.31 -5.22
C ILE A 265 -31.86 11.49 -4.28
N SER A 266 -32.92 11.50 -3.44
CA SER A 266 -33.08 12.59 -2.50
C SER A 266 -31.97 12.67 -1.47
N LYS A 267 -31.64 13.88 -1.01
CA LYS A 267 -30.58 14.08 -0.01
C LYS A 267 -30.87 13.32 1.28
N GLU A 268 -32.13 13.35 1.70
CA GLU A 268 -32.58 12.62 2.88
C GLU A 268 -32.39 11.12 2.77
N ALA A 269 -32.55 10.54 1.54
CA ALA A 269 -32.29 9.13 1.30
C ALA A 269 -30.80 8.80 1.37
N ILE A 270 -29.93 9.68 0.83
CA ILE A 270 -28.47 9.53 0.91
C ILE A 270 -28.02 9.62 2.36
N GLU A 271 -28.45 10.63 3.11
CA GLU A 271 -28.14 10.83 4.52
C GLU A 271 -28.61 9.64 5.37
N LYS A 272 -29.83 9.19 5.16
CA LYS A 272 -30.38 8.02 5.86
C LYS A 272 -29.54 6.78 5.61
N LYS A 273 -29.16 6.50 4.36
CA LYS A 273 -28.32 5.36 4.00
C LYS A 273 -26.91 5.47 4.61
N THR A 274 -26.36 6.67 4.63
CA THR A 274 -25.05 6.95 5.27
C THR A 274 -25.11 6.65 6.76
N VAL A 275 -26.17 7.05 7.45
CA VAL A 275 -26.36 6.74 8.88
C VAL A 275 -26.57 5.24 9.10
N GLU A 276 -27.37 4.57 8.26
CA GLU A 276 -27.64 3.13 8.36
C GLU A 276 -26.40 2.27 8.17
N LEU A 277 -25.50 2.68 7.27
CA LEU A 277 -24.26 1.96 6.97
C LEU A 277 -23.09 2.34 7.89
N HIS A 278 -23.24 3.42 8.69
CA HIS A 278 -22.21 3.83 9.62
C HIS A 278 -22.01 2.79 10.72
N GLU A 279 -20.80 2.30 10.84
CA GLU A 279 -20.44 1.32 11.85
C GLU A 279 -19.64 1.95 12.98
N PHE A 280 -19.97 1.63 14.22
CA PHE A 280 -19.21 2.10 15.41
C PHE A 280 -17.81 1.47 15.47
N ASN A 281 -17.66 0.26 14.96
CA ASN A 281 -16.40 -0.44 14.87
C ASN A 281 -16.22 -1.07 13.47
N PRO A 282 -15.80 -0.27 12.48
CA PRO A 282 -15.68 -0.72 11.09
C PRO A 282 -14.76 -1.93 10.90
N MET A 283 -13.72 -2.04 11.72
CA MET A 283 -12.74 -3.15 11.62
C MET A 283 -13.37 -4.51 11.91
N LEU A 284 -14.40 -4.56 12.76
CA LEU A 284 -15.10 -5.78 13.14
C LEU A 284 -16.47 -5.92 12.46
N GLY A 285 -16.80 -5.01 11.55
CA GLY A 285 -18.13 -4.86 10.95
C GLY A 285 -18.35 -5.59 9.63
N HIS A 286 -19.17 -4.99 8.80
CA HIS A 286 -19.61 -5.52 7.50
C HIS A 286 -18.60 -5.18 6.39
N ARG A 287 -17.56 -5.96 6.29
CA ARG A 287 -16.44 -5.80 5.33
C ARG A 287 -15.92 -7.15 4.85
N GLY A 288 -15.05 -7.15 3.87
CA GLY A 288 -14.31 -8.31 3.39
C GLY A 288 -15.22 -9.44 2.93
N CYS A 289 -14.95 -10.68 3.36
CA CYS A 289 -15.77 -11.83 2.97
C CYS A 289 -17.22 -11.72 3.42
N ARG A 290 -17.50 -11.00 4.53
CA ARG A 290 -18.88 -10.78 5.01
C ARG A 290 -19.69 -10.00 3.99
N LEU A 291 -19.06 -9.00 3.37
CA LEU A 291 -19.65 -8.24 2.27
C LEU A 291 -19.84 -9.13 1.03
N ALA A 292 -18.85 -9.94 0.67
CA ALA A 292 -18.95 -10.87 -0.45
C ALA A 292 -20.01 -11.98 -0.25
N VAL A 293 -20.36 -12.31 0.98
CA VAL A 293 -21.45 -13.24 1.30
C VAL A 293 -22.82 -12.57 1.18
N THR A 294 -22.96 -11.33 1.64
CA THR A 294 -24.25 -10.60 1.64
C THR A 294 -24.57 -9.95 0.31
N TYR A 295 -23.55 -9.55 -0.46
CA TYR A 295 -23.64 -8.97 -1.79
C TYR A 295 -22.70 -9.70 -2.77
N PRO A 296 -23.01 -10.98 -3.12
CA PRO A 296 -22.11 -11.82 -3.93
C PRO A 296 -21.82 -11.23 -5.31
N GLU A 297 -22.72 -10.40 -5.83
CA GLU A 297 -22.54 -9.69 -7.12
C GLU A 297 -21.30 -8.80 -7.16
N ILE A 298 -20.79 -8.34 -6.02
CA ILE A 298 -19.53 -7.59 -5.94
C ILE A 298 -18.35 -8.53 -6.25
N ALA A 299 -18.32 -9.71 -5.62
CA ALA A 299 -17.29 -10.71 -5.87
C ALA A 299 -17.37 -11.27 -7.30
N GLU A 300 -18.59 -11.44 -7.85
CA GLU A 300 -18.80 -11.82 -9.24
C GLU A 300 -18.16 -10.80 -10.19
N MET A 301 -18.45 -9.50 -10.02
CA MET A 301 -17.91 -8.44 -10.86
C MET A 301 -16.39 -8.38 -10.80
N GLN A 302 -15.80 -8.44 -9.58
CA GLN A 302 -14.35 -8.40 -9.42
C GLN A 302 -13.68 -9.64 -10.03
N THR A 303 -14.26 -10.81 -9.87
CA THR A 303 -13.77 -12.07 -10.48
C THR A 303 -13.83 -11.98 -12.02
N GLU A 304 -14.93 -11.47 -12.58
CA GLU A 304 -15.05 -11.24 -14.02
C GLU A 304 -13.97 -10.27 -14.52
N ALA A 305 -13.74 -9.16 -13.81
CA ALA A 305 -12.70 -8.20 -14.16
C ALA A 305 -11.30 -8.82 -14.14
N ILE A 306 -10.96 -9.57 -13.09
CA ILE A 306 -9.66 -10.24 -12.92
C ILE A 306 -9.40 -11.23 -14.06
N LEU A 307 -10.35 -12.15 -14.28
CA LEU A 307 -10.16 -13.25 -15.21
C LEU A 307 -10.24 -12.81 -16.66
N THR A 308 -11.14 -11.86 -17.00
CA THR A 308 -11.20 -11.34 -18.37
C THR A 308 -9.98 -10.51 -18.72
N ALA A 309 -9.41 -9.75 -17.78
CA ALA A 309 -8.15 -9.05 -17.98
C ALA A 309 -6.99 -10.04 -18.21
N ALA A 310 -6.90 -11.09 -17.41
CA ALA A 310 -5.88 -12.13 -17.56
C ALA A 310 -6.00 -12.86 -18.90
N LEU A 311 -7.22 -13.22 -19.32
CA LEU A 311 -7.50 -13.88 -20.61
C LEU A 311 -7.08 -12.99 -21.81
N GLU A 312 -7.38 -11.69 -21.75
CA GLU A 312 -6.99 -10.75 -22.78
C GLU A 312 -5.47 -10.64 -22.93
N VAL A 313 -4.76 -10.43 -21.80
CA VAL A 313 -3.30 -10.31 -21.83
C VAL A 313 -2.65 -11.64 -22.24
N ALA A 314 -3.15 -12.78 -21.76
CA ALA A 314 -2.66 -14.09 -22.18
C ALA A 314 -2.81 -14.28 -23.70
N LYS A 315 -3.95 -13.87 -24.27
CA LYS A 315 -4.21 -13.97 -25.71
C LYS A 315 -3.36 -12.99 -26.53
N GLU A 316 -3.23 -11.75 -26.05
CA GLU A 316 -2.50 -10.68 -26.76
C GLU A 316 -0.98 -10.84 -26.71
N LYS A 317 -0.44 -11.29 -25.58
CA LYS A 317 1.00 -11.37 -25.31
C LYS A 317 1.56 -12.80 -25.34
N GLY A 318 0.70 -13.81 -25.31
CA GLY A 318 1.12 -15.22 -25.22
C GLY A 318 1.64 -15.62 -23.81
N TYR A 319 1.36 -14.82 -22.78
CA TYR A 319 1.81 -15.10 -21.42
C TYR A 319 0.98 -16.20 -20.76
N LYS A 320 1.65 -17.03 -19.94
CA LYS A 320 1.00 -18.01 -19.06
C LYS A 320 0.66 -17.34 -17.72
N ILE A 321 -0.47 -16.65 -17.69
CA ILE A 321 -0.92 -15.93 -16.51
C ILE A 321 -1.73 -16.88 -15.63
N LYS A 322 -1.42 -16.90 -14.31
CA LYS A 322 -2.17 -17.64 -13.29
C LYS A 322 -2.61 -16.67 -12.19
N PRO A 323 -3.82 -16.12 -12.28
CA PRO A 323 -4.36 -15.22 -11.27
C PRO A 323 -4.44 -15.88 -9.89
N GLU A 324 -4.10 -15.14 -8.84
CA GLU A 324 -4.27 -15.54 -7.45
C GLU A 324 -5.34 -14.64 -6.83
N ILE A 325 -6.53 -15.18 -6.56
CA ILE A 325 -7.67 -14.45 -6.00
C ILE A 325 -7.71 -14.68 -4.50
N MET A 326 -7.60 -13.61 -3.73
CA MET A 326 -7.51 -13.65 -2.27
C MET A 326 -8.80 -13.13 -1.63
N VAL A 327 -9.42 -13.96 -0.80
CA VAL A 327 -10.60 -13.60 -0.03
C VAL A 327 -10.17 -13.05 1.33
N PRO A 328 -10.46 -11.76 1.65
CA PRO A 328 -10.08 -11.17 2.93
C PRO A 328 -11.02 -11.55 4.06
N LEU A 329 -10.55 -11.39 5.30
CA LEU A 329 -11.34 -11.41 6.54
C LEU A 329 -12.08 -12.73 6.83
N VAL A 330 -11.63 -13.83 6.28
CA VAL A 330 -12.23 -15.14 6.53
C VAL A 330 -11.99 -15.57 7.98
N GLY A 331 -13.06 -15.92 8.67
CA GLY A 331 -13.03 -16.47 10.03
C GLY A 331 -13.57 -17.90 10.13
N ASN A 332 -14.24 -18.39 9.07
CA ASN A 332 -14.83 -19.72 9.00
C ASN A 332 -14.69 -20.30 7.59
N VAL A 333 -14.40 -21.60 7.50
CA VAL A 333 -14.26 -22.29 6.19
C VAL A 333 -15.51 -22.16 5.32
N LYS A 334 -16.70 -22.08 5.90
CA LYS A 334 -17.96 -21.93 5.15
C LYS A 334 -18.08 -20.57 4.46
N GLU A 335 -17.50 -19.51 5.04
CA GLU A 335 -17.42 -18.20 4.39
C GLU A 335 -16.54 -18.31 3.12
N LEU A 336 -15.36 -18.91 3.26
CA LEU A 336 -14.47 -19.11 2.13
C LEU A 336 -15.11 -19.98 1.04
N ARG A 337 -15.74 -21.09 1.42
CA ARG A 337 -16.45 -21.99 0.49
C ARG A 337 -17.53 -21.26 -0.28
N PHE A 338 -18.33 -20.41 0.39
CA PHE A 338 -19.38 -19.63 -0.25
C PHE A 338 -18.80 -18.69 -1.31
N VAL A 339 -17.80 -17.89 -0.94
CA VAL A 339 -17.18 -16.92 -1.87
C VAL A 339 -16.43 -17.64 -2.99
N LYS A 340 -15.73 -18.75 -2.69
CA LYS A 340 -15.04 -19.55 -3.69
C LYS A 340 -16.01 -20.13 -4.73
N ASN A 341 -17.17 -20.63 -4.32
CA ASN A 341 -18.19 -21.10 -5.26
C ASN A 341 -18.64 -19.96 -6.20
N THR A 342 -18.83 -18.76 -5.68
CA THR A 342 -19.15 -17.59 -6.50
C THR A 342 -18.04 -17.27 -7.52
N ILE A 343 -16.77 -17.37 -7.09
CA ILE A 343 -15.61 -17.19 -7.95
C ILE A 343 -15.57 -18.28 -9.05
N ASP A 344 -15.72 -19.55 -8.68
CA ASP A 344 -15.62 -20.69 -9.60
C ASP A 344 -16.76 -20.67 -10.64
N GLU A 345 -17.99 -20.34 -10.24
CA GLU A 345 -19.12 -20.18 -11.16
C GLU A 345 -18.92 -19.02 -12.13
N THR A 346 -18.36 -17.91 -11.66
CA THR A 346 -18.04 -16.75 -12.49
C THR A 346 -16.90 -17.07 -13.45
N ALA A 347 -15.86 -17.76 -12.98
CA ALA A 347 -14.74 -18.21 -13.80
C ALA A 347 -15.21 -19.08 -14.96
N LYS A 348 -16.08 -20.04 -14.70
CA LYS A 348 -16.67 -20.91 -15.73
C LYS A 348 -17.36 -20.08 -16.82
N LYS A 349 -18.20 -19.11 -16.44
CA LYS A 349 -18.87 -18.21 -17.40
C LYS A 349 -17.87 -17.40 -18.23
N CYS A 350 -16.81 -16.89 -17.60
CA CYS A 350 -15.75 -16.13 -18.30
C CYS A 350 -15.02 -16.99 -19.33
N PHE A 351 -14.66 -18.22 -18.96
CA PHE A 351 -13.94 -19.15 -19.83
C PHE A 351 -14.80 -19.63 -21.00
N GLU A 352 -16.06 -19.96 -20.75
CA GLU A 352 -17.02 -20.31 -21.81
C GLU A 352 -17.18 -19.16 -22.82
N LYS A 353 -17.33 -17.92 -22.33
CA LYS A 353 -17.46 -16.73 -23.18
C LYS A 353 -16.19 -16.44 -23.99
N ALA A 354 -15.02 -16.68 -23.41
CA ALA A 354 -13.73 -16.44 -24.06
C ALA A 354 -13.30 -17.56 -25.02
N GLY A 355 -13.86 -18.77 -24.87
CA GLY A 355 -13.42 -19.99 -25.56
C GLY A 355 -12.00 -20.41 -25.17
N MET A 356 -11.53 -20.02 -24.00
CA MET A 356 -10.19 -20.26 -23.47
C MET A 356 -10.25 -20.37 -21.95
N GLU A 357 -9.48 -21.29 -21.38
CA GLU A 357 -9.33 -21.47 -19.95
C GLU A 357 -7.95 -21.03 -19.46
N LEU A 358 -7.88 -20.53 -18.23
CA LEU A 358 -6.65 -20.26 -17.49
C LEU A 358 -6.68 -21.01 -16.17
N GLU A 359 -5.52 -21.45 -15.72
CA GLU A 359 -5.36 -21.83 -14.32
C GLU A 359 -5.43 -20.58 -13.44
N TYR A 360 -6.14 -20.70 -12.32
CA TYR A 360 -6.15 -19.67 -11.26
C TYR A 360 -6.11 -20.34 -9.90
N MET A 361 -5.84 -19.58 -8.86
CA MET A 361 -5.86 -20.04 -7.48
C MET A 361 -6.82 -19.19 -6.66
N VAL A 362 -7.53 -19.84 -5.74
CA VAL A 362 -8.32 -19.15 -4.72
C VAL A 362 -7.72 -19.45 -3.36
N GLY A 363 -7.40 -18.39 -2.63
CA GLY A 363 -6.88 -18.51 -1.28
C GLY A 363 -7.44 -17.42 -0.38
N THR A 364 -6.89 -17.32 0.82
CA THR A 364 -7.41 -16.38 1.79
C THR A 364 -6.30 -15.62 2.51
N MET A 365 -6.65 -14.44 3.03
CA MET A 365 -5.85 -13.74 4.01
C MET A 365 -6.11 -14.33 5.40
N ILE A 366 -5.07 -14.81 6.08
CA ILE A 366 -5.15 -15.20 7.48
C ILE A 366 -4.83 -13.96 8.31
N GLU A 367 -5.87 -13.34 8.82
CA GLU A 367 -5.79 -12.07 9.55
C GLU A 367 -6.71 -12.01 10.77
N ILE A 368 -7.60 -12.99 10.91
CA ILE A 368 -8.45 -13.15 12.09
C ILE A 368 -7.85 -14.27 12.95
N PRO A 369 -7.68 -14.05 14.27
CA PRO A 369 -7.12 -15.07 15.19
C PRO A 369 -7.84 -16.41 15.09
N ARG A 370 -9.18 -16.42 14.95
CA ARG A 370 -9.94 -17.65 14.75
C ARG A 370 -9.52 -18.41 13.48
N ALA A 371 -9.26 -17.69 12.39
CA ALA A 371 -8.80 -18.31 11.15
C ALA A 371 -7.45 -19.02 11.32
N ALA A 372 -6.54 -18.40 12.09
CA ALA A 372 -5.25 -19.02 12.39
C ALA A 372 -5.40 -20.29 13.24
N LEU A 373 -6.37 -20.31 14.16
CA LEU A 373 -6.66 -21.47 15.03
C LEU A 373 -7.39 -22.63 14.30
N THR A 374 -8.09 -22.34 13.20
CA THR A 374 -8.85 -23.33 12.40
C THR A 374 -8.31 -23.39 10.96
N ALA A 375 -7.02 -23.21 10.80
CA ALA A 375 -6.37 -23.14 9.50
C ALA A 375 -6.37 -24.49 8.76
N ASP A 376 -6.44 -25.61 9.48
CA ASP A 376 -6.68 -26.94 8.94
C ASP A 376 -8.01 -27.03 8.16
N GLU A 377 -9.12 -26.56 8.76
CA GLU A 377 -10.42 -26.52 8.08
C GLU A 377 -10.39 -25.57 6.86
N ILE A 378 -9.78 -24.39 7.02
CA ILE A 378 -9.71 -23.40 5.94
C ILE A 378 -8.87 -23.90 4.76
N ALA A 379 -7.82 -24.68 5.02
CA ALA A 379 -6.97 -25.28 3.99
C ALA A 379 -7.69 -26.36 3.15
N GLU A 380 -8.88 -26.86 3.57
CA GLU A 380 -9.70 -27.68 2.71
C GLU A 380 -10.08 -26.94 1.42
N GLU A 381 -10.34 -25.64 1.52
CA GLU A 381 -10.78 -24.79 0.42
C GLU A 381 -9.66 -23.88 -0.13
N ALA A 382 -8.81 -23.37 0.72
CA ALA A 382 -7.75 -22.42 0.33
C ALA A 382 -6.56 -23.12 -0.32
N GLU A 383 -6.13 -22.63 -1.47
CA GLU A 383 -4.92 -23.11 -2.15
C GLU A 383 -3.67 -22.34 -1.70
N PHE A 384 -3.87 -21.18 -1.07
CA PHE A 384 -2.80 -20.40 -0.44
C PHE A 384 -3.31 -19.65 0.79
N PHE A 385 -2.38 -19.38 1.72
CA PHE A 385 -2.55 -18.43 2.81
C PHE A 385 -1.61 -17.24 2.62
N SER A 386 -2.15 -16.04 2.76
CA SER A 386 -1.36 -14.82 2.90
C SER A 386 -1.65 -14.21 4.26
N PHE A 387 -0.63 -14.06 5.10
CA PHE A 387 -0.85 -13.52 6.45
C PHE A 387 -1.02 -12.00 6.40
N GLY A 388 -2.19 -11.52 6.79
CA GLY A 388 -2.52 -10.11 7.02
C GLY A 388 -2.13 -9.71 8.43
N THR A 389 -0.83 -9.54 8.66
CA THR A 389 -0.28 -9.37 10.01
C THR A 389 -0.70 -8.08 10.70
N ASN A 390 -1.14 -7.06 9.96
CA ASN A 390 -1.67 -5.83 10.57
C ASN A 390 -2.96 -6.11 11.34
N ASP A 391 -3.97 -6.70 10.68
CA ASP A 391 -5.24 -7.03 11.32
C ASP A 391 -5.08 -8.14 12.36
N LEU A 392 -4.22 -9.12 12.10
CA LEU A 392 -3.91 -10.17 13.06
C LEU A 392 -3.28 -9.61 14.34
N THR A 393 -2.38 -8.62 14.22
CA THR A 393 -1.79 -7.91 15.35
C THR A 393 -2.85 -7.09 16.08
N GLN A 394 -3.66 -6.33 15.34
CA GLN A 394 -4.72 -5.50 15.90
C GLN A 394 -5.72 -6.31 16.74
N MET A 395 -6.20 -7.42 16.19
CA MET A 395 -7.14 -8.29 16.89
C MET A 395 -6.49 -9.12 18.00
N GLY A 396 -5.22 -9.50 17.84
CA GLY A 396 -4.49 -10.28 18.81
C GLY A 396 -4.08 -9.49 20.06
N PHE A 397 -3.72 -8.22 19.90
CA PHE A 397 -3.45 -7.30 21.01
C PHE A 397 -4.71 -6.61 21.54
N GLY A 398 -5.79 -6.55 20.75
CA GLY A 398 -6.93 -5.69 21.03
C GLY A 398 -6.59 -4.20 20.92
N PHE A 399 -5.63 -3.84 20.06
CA PHE A 399 -5.21 -2.47 19.79
C PHE A 399 -5.78 -1.99 18.46
N SER A 400 -6.38 -0.79 18.45
CA SER A 400 -6.65 -0.09 17.21
C SER A 400 -5.35 0.48 16.66
N ARG A 401 -4.98 0.15 15.44
CA ARG A 401 -3.77 0.64 14.80
C ARG A 401 -3.74 2.16 14.70
N ASP A 402 -4.90 2.75 14.41
CA ASP A 402 -5.04 4.18 14.15
C ASP A 402 -5.12 5.01 15.44
N ASP A 403 -5.62 4.43 16.55
CA ASP A 403 -5.91 5.14 17.79
C ASP A 403 -4.87 4.93 18.89
N THR A 404 -4.07 3.85 18.83
CA THR A 404 -3.21 3.47 19.95
C THR A 404 -1.77 3.96 19.87
N GLY A 405 -1.41 4.78 18.91
CA GLY A 405 -0.04 5.24 18.67
C GLY A 405 0.63 5.88 19.91
N ASN A 406 -0.12 6.64 20.71
CA ASN A 406 0.39 7.25 21.96
C ASN A 406 0.55 6.21 23.06
N ILE A 407 -0.40 5.28 23.20
CA ILE A 407 -0.34 4.18 24.20
C ILE A 407 0.88 3.30 23.92
N ILE A 408 1.13 2.95 22.66
CA ILE A 408 2.28 2.13 22.27
C ILE A 408 3.59 2.83 22.61
N LYS A 409 3.70 4.16 22.38
CA LYS A 409 4.88 4.94 22.76
C LYS A 409 5.13 4.91 24.27
N GLU A 410 4.10 5.06 25.08
CA GLU A 410 4.20 4.97 26.55
C GLU A 410 4.62 3.56 26.97
N TYR A 411 4.02 2.53 26.39
CA TYR A 411 4.37 1.13 26.69
C TYR A 411 5.83 0.80 26.34
N ILE A 412 6.37 1.40 25.30
CA ILE A 412 7.79 1.26 24.95
C ILE A 412 8.67 2.01 25.95
N ASN A 413 8.30 3.24 26.32
CA ASN A 413 9.03 4.04 27.28
C ASN A 413 9.09 3.38 28.68
N ASP A 414 7.99 2.73 29.09
CA ASP A 414 7.87 2.01 30.36
C ASP A 414 8.45 0.58 30.30
N GLY A 415 8.98 0.15 29.15
CA GLY A 415 9.56 -1.18 28.98
C GLY A 415 8.54 -2.33 28.97
N ILE A 416 7.24 -2.04 28.78
CA ILE A 416 6.18 -3.04 28.63
C ILE A 416 6.27 -3.70 27.26
N LEU A 417 6.55 -2.93 26.22
CA LEU A 417 6.84 -3.40 24.88
C LEU A 417 8.29 -3.05 24.52
N GLU A 418 9.00 -3.99 23.88
CA GLU A 418 10.35 -3.74 23.37
C GLU A 418 10.34 -2.83 22.14
N ARG A 419 9.30 -2.93 21.32
CA ARG A 419 9.10 -2.19 20.07
C ARG A 419 7.62 -2.15 19.67
N ASP A 420 7.30 -1.30 18.72
CA ASP A 420 5.96 -1.20 18.14
C ASP A 420 5.56 -2.52 17.43
N PRO A 421 4.48 -3.20 17.89
CA PRO A 421 4.06 -4.48 17.31
C PRO A 421 3.48 -4.35 15.91
N PHE A 422 3.17 -3.14 15.43
CA PHE A 422 2.76 -2.88 14.05
C PHE A 422 3.93 -2.65 13.08
N GLN A 423 5.13 -2.35 13.60
CA GLN A 423 6.35 -2.19 12.80
C GLN A 423 7.17 -3.48 12.72
N SER A 424 7.24 -4.23 13.80
CA SER A 424 7.93 -5.52 13.86
C SER A 424 7.05 -6.54 14.55
N LEU A 425 6.92 -7.71 13.93
CA LEU A 425 5.99 -8.76 14.39
C LEU A 425 6.29 -9.18 15.84
N ASP A 426 5.27 -9.21 16.68
CA ASP A 426 5.33 -9.92 17.96
C ASP A 426 5.43 -11.43 17.73
N GLN A 427 6.66 -11.94 17.79
CA GLN A 427 6.94 -13.35 17.55
C GLN A 427 6.43 -14.27 18.66
N LYS A 428 6.22 -13.73 19.89
CA LYS A 428 5.79 -14.50 21.07
C LYS A 428 4.29 -14.79 21.10
N GLY A 429 3.47 -13.85 20.62
CA GLY A 429 2.02 -13.97 20.56
C GLY A 429 1.53 -14.18 19.13
N ILE A 430 1.57 -13.13 18.32
CA ILE A 430 1.08 -13.17 16.93
C ILE A 430 1.86 -14.17 16.08
N GLY A 431 3.17 -14.25 16.26
CA GLY A 431 4.02 -15.24 15.59
C GLY A 431 3.63 -16.69 15.89
N LYS A 432 3.12 -16.99 17.08
CA LYS A 432 2.57 -18.34 17.36
C LYS A 432 1.34 -18.64 16.54
N LEU A 433 0.43 -17.68 16.36
CA LEU A 433 -0.75 -17.85 15.51
C LEU A 433 -0.34 -18.13 14.06
N VAL A 434 0.65 -17.36 13.54
CA VAL A 434 1.20 -17.60 12.20
C VAL A 434 1.78 -19.00 12.07
N LYS A 435 2.60 -19.43 13.03
CA LYS A 435 3.21 -20.76 13.04
C LYS A 435 2.17 -21.86 13.08
N MET A 436 1.20 -21.77 13.98
CA MET A 436 0.10 -22.74 14.09
C MET A 436 -0.67 -22.86 12.78
N ALA A 437 -1.01 -21.73 12.16
CA ALA A 437 -1.71 -21.73 10.88
C ALA A 437 -0.89 -22.35 9.74
N CYS A 438 0.42 -22.14 9.73
CA CYS A 438 1.31 -22.79 8.75
C CYS A 438 1.37 -24.32 8.94
N GLU A 439 1.49 -24.77 10.18
CA GLU A 439 1.56 -26.19 10.53
C GLU A 439 0.25 -26.89 10.19
N SER A 440 -0.87 -26.41 10.74
CA SER A 440 -2.21 -26.99 10.51
C SER A 440 -2.63 -26.92 9.04
N GLY A 441 -2.35 -25.83 8.35
CA GLY A 441 -2.66 -25.70 6.93
C GLY A 441 -1.91 -26.72 6.07
N LYS A 442 -0.63 -26.99 6.40
CA LYS A 442 0.19 -28.02 5.72
C LYS A 442 -0.27 -29.45 6.05
N GLU A 443 -0.83 -29.71 7.22
CA GLU A 443 -1.40 -31.02 7.56
C GLU A 443 -2.55 -31.38 6.62
N THR A 444 -3.42 -30.42 6.32
CA THR A 444 -4.56 -30.64 5.42
C THR A 444 -4.14 -30.56 3.95
N ARG A 445 -3.33 -29.57 3.59
CA ARG A 445 -2.83 -29.34 2.23
C ARG A 445 -1.31 -29.21 2.23
N PRO A 446 -0.56 -30.30 2.07
CA PRO A 446 0.90 -30.31 2.17
C PRO A 446 1.62 -29.29 1.27
N ASN A 447 1.05 -29.00 0.10
CA ASN A 447 1.60 -28.07 -0.88
C ASN A 447 0.93 -26.67 -0.83
N ILE A 448 0.25 -26.33 0.28
CA ILE A 448 -0.35 -25.01 0.43
C ILE A 448 0.71 -23.93 0.29
N LYS A 449 0.41 -22.91 -0.50
CA LYS A 449 1.32 -21.78 -0.68
C LYS A 449 1.17 -20.82 0.49
N LEU A 450 2.27 -20.45 1.13
CA LEU A 450 2.30 -19.59 2.31
C LEU A 450 3.09 -18.31 2.05
N GLY A 451 2.51 -17.17 2.34
CA GLY A 451 3.14 -15.87 2.22
C GLY A 451 2.64 -14.88 3.26
N VAL A 452 3.28 -13.73 3.35
CA VAL A 452 2.87 -12.60 4.18
C VAL A 452 2.76 -11.35 3.32
N CYS A 453 1.76 -10.54 3.56
CA CYS A 453 1.53 -9.29 2.83
C CYS A 453 1.29 -8.07 3.73
N GLY A 454 1.25 -8.25 5.05
CA GLY A 454 1.23 -7.14 6.00
C GLY A 454 2.52 -6.32 5.97
N GLU A 455 2.52 -5.17 6.62
CA GLU A 455 3.68 -4.25 6.62
C GLU A 455 4.94 -4.88 7.20
N HIS A 456 4.79 -5.85 8.06
CA HIS A 456 5.86 -6.67 8.61
C HIS A 456 6.68 -7.43 7.53
N GLY A 457 6.13 -7.64 6.33
CA GLY A 457 6.83 -8.28 5.21
C GLY A 457 8.09 -7.53 4.73
N GLY A 458 8.28 -6.29 5.15
CA GLY A 458 9.49 -5.49 4.90
C GLY A 458 10.44 -5.36 6.10
N ASP A 459 10.09 -5.93 7.28
CA ASP A 459 10.92 -5.89 8.49
C ASP A 459 11.91 -7.07 8.53
N PRO A 460 13.24 -6.82 8.64
CA PRO A 460 14.25 -7.88 8.61
C PRO A 460 14.08 -8.98 9.67
N ASP A 461 13.71 -8.62 10.90
CA ASP A 461 13.51 -9.59 12.00
C ASP A 461 12.30 -10.48 11.73
N THR A 462 11.24 -9.87 11.21
CA THR A 462 10.03 -10.60 10.78
C THR A 462 10.33 -11.51 9.59
N ILE A 463 11.11 -11.06 8.61
CA ILE A 463 11.50 -11.87 7.45
C ILE A 463 12.28 -13.11 7.90
N GLU A 464 13.22 -12.98 8.85
CA GLU A 464 13.94 -14.14 9.42
C GLU A 464 12.98 -15.10 10.14
N PHE A 465 12.00 -14.59 10.88
CA PHE A 465 10.95 -15.39 11.52
C PHE A 465 10.10 -16.14 10.47
N MET A 466 9.64 -15.45 9.42
CA MET A 466 8.84 -16.05 8.35
C MET A 466 9.62 -17.15 7.60
N TYR A 467 10.90 -16.92 7.35
CA TYR A 467 11.79 -17.93 6.79
C TYR A 467 11.83 -19.20 7.67
N LYS A 468 12.05 -19.05 8.98
CA LYS A 468 12.11 -20.17 9.96
C LYS A 468 10.76 -20.90 10.07
N THR A 469 9.66 -20.21 9.87
CA THR A 469 8.29 -20.74 9.88
C THR A 469 7.95 -21.49 8.59
N GLY A 470 8.77 -21.33 7.54
CA GLY A 470 8.65 -22.04 6.28
C GLY A 470 7.65 -21.45 5.31
N LEU A 471 7.53 -20.11 5.29
CA LEU A 471 6.85 -19.39 4.23
C LEU A 471 7.65 -19.46 2.93
N GLN A 472 6.96 -19.38 1.79
CA GLN A 472 7.58 -19.35 0.48
C GLN A 472 7.91 -17.95 0.00
N TYR A 473 7.17 -16.91 0.44
CA TYR A 473 7.44 -15.54 0.07
C TYR A 473 7.03 -14.53 1.15
N VAL A 474 7.65 -13.37 1.10
CA VAL A 474 7.20 -12.15 1.78
C VAL A 474 6.81 -11.11 0.75
N SER A 475 5.87 -10.22 1.09
CA SER A 475 5.46 -9.11 0.24
C SER A 475 5.47 -7.81 1.02
N CYS A 476 6.03 -6.77 0.44
CA CYS A 476 6.21 -5.47 1.08
C CYS A 476 6.01 -4.32 0.09
N SER A 477 6.04 -3.08 0.57
CA SER A 477 6.00 -1.92 -0.33
C SER A 477 7.20 -1.96 -1.31
N PRO A 478 7.07 -1.43 -2.54
CA PRO A 478 8.12 -1.49 -3.56
C PRO A 478 9.49 -1.03 -3.06
N PHE A 479 9.54 0.06 -2.30
CA PHE A 479 10.79 0.62 -1.77
C PHE A 479 11.47 -0.25 -0.70
N ARG A 480 10.76 -1.21 -0.12
CA ARG A 480 11.33 -2.18 0.84
C ARG A 480 11.83 -3.46 0.19
N VAL A 481 11.56 -3.68 -1.08
CA VAL A 481 11.98 -4.89 -1.81
C VAL A 481 13.49 -5.14 -1.72
N PRO A 482 14.39 -4.17 -1.92
CA PRO A 482 15.83 -4.41 -1.78
C PRO A 482 16.23 -4.85 -0.37
N ILE A 483 15.65 -4.24 0.67
CA ILE A 483 15.88 -4.60 2.08
C ILE A 483 15.39 -6.03 2.33
N ALA A 484 14.20 -6.37 1.85
CA ALA A 484 13.62 -7.70 2.01
C ALA A 484 14.45 -8.79 1.32
N ARG A 485 14.99 -8.53 0.12
CA ARG A 485 15.89 -9.44 -0.60
C ARG A 485 17.15 -9.71 0.21
N LEU A 486 17.76 -8.67 0.77
CA LEU A 486 18.96 -8.82 1.60
C LEU A 486 18.66 -9.57 2.91
N ALA A 487 17.55 -9.22 3.60
CA ALA A 487 17.13 -9.89 4.81
C ALA A 487 16.81 -11.38 4.58
N ALA A 488 16.17 -11.73 3.47
CA ALA A 488 15.89 -13.10 3.07
C ALA A 488 17.19 -13.90 2.85
N ALA A 489 18.20 -13.30 2.21
CA ALA A 489 19.51 -13.90 2.04
C ALA A 489 20.24 -14.12 3.37
N GLN A 490 20.22 -13.12 4.26
CA GLN A 490 20.78 -13.22 5.60
C GLN A 490 20.09 -14.31 6.43
N ALA A 491 18.75 -14.41 6.37
CA ALA A 491 18.00 -15.47 7.01
C ALA A 491 18.42 -16.85 6.52
N THR A 492 18.60 -17.00 5.20
CA THR A 492 19.09 -18.26 4.60
C THR A 492 20.49 -18.61 5.09
N ILE A 493 21.44 -17.65 5.10
CA ILE A 493 22.82 -17.89 5.55
C ILE A 493 22.88 -18.29 7.02
N LYS A 494 22.19 -17.53 7.88
CA LYS A 494 22.17 -17.78 9.34
C LYS A 494 21.58 -19.13 9.71
N ASN A 495 20.66 -19.66 8.89
CA ASN A 495 19.92 -20.88 9.19
C ASN A 495 20.29 -22.06 8.27
N ARG A 496 21.36 -21.94 7.46
CA ARG A 496 21.95 -23.08 6.76
C ARG A 496 22.46 -24.07 7.82
N LYS A 497 21.91 -25.30 7.79
CA LYS A 497 22.41 -26.43 8.57
C LYS A 497 23.59 -27.08 7.83
#